data_6002e3c3bd0a3b0a6f230df4af17c472
#
_entry.id   6002e3c3bd0a3b0a6f230df4af17c472
#
_cell.length_a   1.000
_cell.length_b   1.000
_cell.length_c   1.000
_cell.angle_alpha   90.00
_cell.angle_beta   90.00
_cell.angle_gamma   90.00
#
_symmetry.space_group_name_H-M   'P 1'
#
loop_
_entity.id
_entity.type
_entity.pdbx_description
1 polymer ?
#
loop_
_entity_poly.entity_id
_entity_poly.type
_entity_poly.pdbx_seq_one_letter_code
_entity_poly.pdbx_strand_id
1 'polypeptide(L)'
;MISKKELILAATVSTAIAIAILSMPDVMEPIAKSIISRLGYLLPLAVFVVGIIHGLKPDEHTWPITISYAMMQRTVIDAVKSTVVFGMALTTVWTALSALVGQVMGLGLASGVFNPQVDVVVGLTMIGVALFYLYKSKEKGPDADGGGTAVASAPDFKLIWIHGTAAAFGGDFFVVLLLSATAATISPGVPTFVVGLLFGTASTLAQLVIVLLAYRGLIKSVKQPQLLVNAGKLSLLFLGAFMIGLGIYYYLTST
;
A
#
# COMPACT_ATOMS: atom_id res chain seq x y z
N MET A 1 21.25 -14.16 -12.98
CA MET A 1 20.98 -13.19 -14.07
C MET A 1 19.47 -13.01 -14.20
N ILE A 2 19.00 -11.77 -14.32
CA ILE A 2 17.58 -11.47 -14.55
C ILE A 2 17.25 -11.88 -15.99
N SER A 3 16.19 -12.66 -16.19
CA SER A 3 15.77 -13.10 -17.51
C SER A 3 14.95 -12.01 -18.22
N LYS A 4 14.97 -12.04 -19.56
CA LYS A 4 14.14 -11.14 -20.38
C LYS A 4 12.64 -11.28 -20.08
N LYS A 5 12.19 -12.50 -19.75
CA LYS A 5 10.78 -12.76 -19.38
C LYS A 5 10.39 -12.13 -18.05
N GLU A 6 11.29 -12.18 -17.05
CA GLU A 6 11.07 -11.52 -15.75
C GLU A 6 10.98 -10.00 -15.89
N LEU A 7 11.86 -9.42 -16.71
CA LEU A 7 11.86 -7.99 -16.99
C LEU A 7 10.56 -7.54 -17.68
N ILE A 8 10.13 -8.29 -18.73
CA ILE A 8 8.89 -7.97 -19.45
C ILE A 8 7.68 -8.07 -18.51
N LEU A 9 7.57 -9.16 -17.73
CA LEU A 9 6.44 -9.32 -16.80
C LEU A 9 6.41 -8.19 -15.75
N ALA A 10 7.56 -7.88 -15.15
CA ALA A 10 7.67 -6.79 -14.19
C ALA A 10 7.28 -5.44 -14.80
N ALA A 11 7.80 -5.13 -15.98
CA ALA A 11 7.47 -3.89 -16.69
C ALA A 11 5.98 -3.82 -17.02
N THR A 12 5.38 -4.92 -17.50
CA THR A 12 3.94 -4.97 -17.81
C THR A 12 3.08 -4.73 -16.58
N VAL A 13 3.36 -5.42 -15.47
CA VAL A 13 2.62 -5.24 -14.22
C VAL A 13 2.80 -3.83 -13.67
N SER A 14 4.03 -3.32 -13.63
CA SER A 14 4.31 -1.97 -13.13
C SER A 14 3.63 -0.89 -13.98
N THR A 15 3.67 -1.03 -15.31
CA THR A 15 3.00 -0.10 -16.23
C THR A 15 1.48 -0.14 -16.04
N ALA A 16 0.89 -1.33 -15.91
CA ALA A 16 -0.56 -1.46 -15.67
C ALA A 16 -0.98 -0.78 -14.36
N ILE A 17 -0.21 -0.98 -13.29
CA ILE A 17 -0.47 -0.33 -11.98
C ILE A 17 -0.30 1.19 -12.11
N ALA A 18 0.79 1.67 -12.73
CA ALA A 18 1.03 3.10 -12.90
C ALA A 18 -0.08 3.78 -13.74
N ILE A 19 -0.54 3.13 -14.82
CA ILE A 19 -1.67 3.62 -15.62
C ILE A 19 -2.93 3.67 -14.76
N ALA A 20 -3.23 2.65 -13.97
CA ALA A 20 -4.40 2.62 -13.11
C ALA A 20 -4.37 3.78 -12.09
N ILE A 21 -3.22 4.05 -11.46
CA ILE A 21 -3.03 5.17 -10.54
C ILE A 21 -3.26 6.51 -11.25
N LEU A 22 -2.58 6.75 -12.37
CA LEU A 22 -2.66 8.01 -13.11
C LEU A 22 -4.02 8.26 -13.77
N SER A 23 -4.80 7.18 -14.03
CA SER A 23 -6.14 7.29 -14.65
C SER A 23 -7.23 7.62 -13.65
N MET A 24 -6.98 7.51 -12.35
CA MET A 24 -7.94 7.83 -11.30
C MET A 24 -7.58 9.17 -10.64
N PRO A 25 -8.32 10.25 -10.92
CA PRO A 25 -8.16 11.50 -10.20
C PRO A 25 -8.47 11.28 -8.71
N ASP A 26 -7.96 12.16 -7.86
CA ASP A 26 -8.28 12.08 -6.44
C ASP A 26 -9.77 12.40 -6.21
N VAL A 27 -10.54 11.33 -6.11
CA VAL A 27 -11.99 11.38 -5.85
C VAL A 27 -12.33 11.03 -4.41
N MET A 28 -11.32 10.69 -3.60
CA MET A 28 -11.55 10.17 -2.25
C MET A 28 -12.12 11.23 -1.32
N GLU A 29 -11.58 12.45 -1.35
CA GLU A 29 -12.05 13.52 -0.50
C GLU A 29 -13.52 13.91 -0.78
N PRO A 30 -13.95 14.15 -2.03
CA PRO A 30 -15.35 14.37 -2.36
C PRO A 30 -16.27 13.21 -1.97
N ILE A 31 -15.84 11.97 -2.19
CA ILE A 31 -16.61 10.78 -1.83
C ILE A 31 -16.75 10.69 -0.30
N ALA A 32 -15.66 10.87 0.44
CA ALA A 32 -15.67 10.85 1.91
C ALA A 32 -16.62 11.90 2.45
N LYS A 33 -16.54 13.15 1.96
CA LYS A 33 -17.45 14.26 2.34
C LYS A 33 -18.91 13.91 2.03
N SER A 34 -19.20 13.34 0.85
CA SER A 34 -20.55 12.95 0.47
C SER A 34 -21.11 11.81 1.34
N ILE A 35 -20.30 10.82 1.68
CA ILE A 35 -20.70 9.70 2.54
C ILE A 35 -20.95 10.21 3.97
N ILE A 36 -20.06 11.04 4.51
CA ILE A 36 -20.21 11.61 5.85
C ILE A 36 -21.46 12.49 5.93
N SER A 37 -21.72 13.32 4.93
CA SER A 37 -22.91 14.18 4.93
C SER A 37 -24.22 13.40 4.94
N ARG A 38 -24.24 12.20 4.33
CA ARG A 38 -25.43 11.34 4.24
C ARG A 38 -25.55 10.35 5.39
N LEU A 39 -24.44 9.83 5.88
CA LEU A 39 -24.36 8.76 6.88
C LEU A 39 -23.71 9.21 8.19
N GLY A 40 -23.57 10.52 8.42
CA GLY A 40 -22.86 11.03 9.60
C GLY A 40 -23.46 10.60 10.95
N TYR A 41 -24.75 10.31 10.98
CA TYR A 41 -25.42 9.71 12.16
C TYR A 41 -25.01 8.23 12.38
N LEU A 42 -24.45 7.55 11.36
CA LEU A 42 -23.87 6.23 11.40
C LEU A 42 -22.35 6.30 11.10
N LEU A 43 -21.67 7.23 11.75
CA LEU A 43 -20.25 7.53 11.50
C LEU A 43 -19.35 6.29 11.38
N PRO A 44 -19.41 5.26 12.27
CA PRO A 44 -18.60 4.07 12.12
C PRO A 44 -18.82 3.34 10.79
N LEU A 45 -20.07 3.28 10.33
CA LEU A 45 -20.41 2.69 9.04
C LEU A 45 -19.88 3.55 7.87
N ALA A 46 -20.02 4.86 7.96
CA ALA A 46 -19.50 5.78 6.95
C ALA A 46 -17.98 5.64 6.79
N VAL A 47 -17.24 5.61 7.89
CA VAL A 47 -15.79 5.41 7.91
C VAL A 47 -15.40 4.06 7.32
N PHE A 48 -16.10 3.00 7.68
CA PHE A 48 -15.86 1.67 7.14
C PHE A 48 -16.07 1.61 5.62
N VAL A 49 -17.16 2.21 5.11
CA VAL A 49 -17.45 2.27 3.67
C VAL A 49 -16.37 3.07 2.94
N VAL A 50 -15.93 4.21 3.48
CA VAL A 50 -14.84 5.00 2.89
C VAL A 50 -13.55 4.19 2.86
N GLY A 51 -13.24 3.43 3.91
CA GLY A 51 -12.09 2.54 3.96
C GLY A 51 -12.13 1.42 2.90
N ILE A 52 -13.32 0.82 2.66
CA ILE A 52 -13.49 -0.16 1.56
C ILE A 52 -13.21 0.49 0.21
N ILE A 53 -13.78 1.66 -0.06
CA ILE A 53 -13.58 2.38 -1.33
C ILE A 53 -12.11 2.72 -1.51
N HIS A 54 -11.43 3.19 -0.45
CA HIS A 54 -10.00 3.46 -0.46
C HIS A 54 -9.19 2.20 -0.84
N GLY A 55 -9.43 1.07 -0.19
CA GLY A 55 -8.68 -0.15 -0.46
C GLY A 55 -8.94 -0.75 -1.85
N LEU A 56 -10.09 -0.45 -2.48
CA LEU A 56 -10.40 -0.85 -3.85
C LEU A 56 -9.84 0.11 -4.91
N LYS A 57 -9.63 1.38 -4.56
CA LYS A 57 -9.05 2.37 -5.46
C LYS A 57 -7.59 2.03 -5.73
N PRO A 58 -7.12 2.05 -6.99
CA PRO A 58 -5.69 2.06 -7.31
C PRO A 58 -5.03 3.27 -6.68
N ASP A 59 -4.10 3.03 -5.79
CA ASP A 59 -3.42 4.03 -5.00
C ASP A 59 -1.92 3.75 -5.00
N GLU A 60 -1.13 4.81 -5.12
CA GLU A 60 0.32 4.76 -5.25
C GLU A 60 1.02 4.14 -4.03
N HIS A 61 0.41 4.22 -2.85
CA HIS A 61 1.02 3.76 -1.60
C HIS A 61 0.63 2.32 -1.21
N THR A 62 -0.40 1.75 -1.82
CA THR A 62 -0.93 0.42 -1.44
C THR A 62 -0.83 -0.63 -2.53
N TRP A 63 -1.39 -0.39 -3.71
CA TRP A 63 -1.42 -1.39 -4.79
C TRP A 63 -0.03 -1.81 -5.28
N PRO A 64 0.91 -0.87 -5.54
CA PRO A 64 2.26 -1.23 -5.97
C PRO A 64 2.95 -2.19 -4.99
N ILE A 65 2.77 -1.93 -3.71
CA ILE A 65 3.44 -2.67 -2.64
C ILE A 65 2.77 -4.03 -2.43
N THR A 66 1.44 -4.05 -2.23
CA THR A 66 0.71 -5.29 -1.92
C THR A 66 0.73 -6.28 -3.06
N ILE A 67 0.55 -5.83 -4.32
CA ILE A 67 0.60 -6.70 -5.49
C ILE A 67 2.03 -7.23 -5.71
N SER A 68 3.05 -6.38 -5.58
CA SER A 68 4.45 -6.81 -5.72
C SER A 68 4.83 -7.85 -4.67
N TYR A 69 4.46 -7.64 -3.40
CA TYR A 69 4.68 -8.63 -2.36
C TYR A 69 3.90 -9.91 -2.58
N ALA A 70 2.66 -9.83 -3.05
CA ALA A 70 1.86 -11.00 -3.39
C ALA A 70 2.52 -11.83 -4.51
N MET A 71 3.05 -11.18 -5.54
CA MET A 71 3.80 -11.85 -6.63
C MET A 71 5.06 -12.55 -6.12
N MET A 72 5.69 -12.05 -5.07
CA MET A 72 6.88 -12.64 -4.46
C MET A 72 6.54 -13.87 -3.60
N GLN A 73 5.27 -14.13 -3.29
CA GLN A 73 4.84 -15.26 -2.48
C GLN A 73 4.67 -16.52 -3.33
N ARG A 74 4.84 -17.69 -2.68
CA ARG A 74 4.67 -18.99 -3.33
C ARG A 74 3.24 -19.51 -3.25
N THR A 75 2.56 -19.16 -2.18
CA THR A 75 1.21 -19.62 -1.90
C THR A 75 0.25 -18.46 -1.75
N VAL A 76 -1.03 -18.72 -2.04
CA VAL A 76 -2.11 -17.73 -1.79
C VAL A 76 -2.14 -17.32 -0.32
N ILE A 77 -1.89 -18.30 0.58
CA ILE A 77 -1.91 -18.05 2.03
C ILE A 77 -0.80 -17.06 2.41
N ASP A 78 0.39 -17.18 1.85
CA ASP A 78 1.48 -16.28 2.14
C ASP A 78 1.26 -14.89 1.49
N ALA A 79 0.62 -14.84 0.31
CA ALA A 79 0.17 -13.58 -0.28
C ALA A 79 -0.86 -12.86 0.62
N VAL A 80 -1.83 -13.61 1.17
CA VAL A 80 -2.78 -13.07 2.16
C VAL A 80 -2.05 -12.59 3.41
N LYS A 81 -1.15 -13.39 3.99
CA LYS A 81 -0.37 -12.99 5.17
C LYS A 81 0.43 -11.71 4.93
N SER A 82 1.12 -11.60 3.79
CA SER A 82 1.90 -10.39 3.48
C SER A 82 1.02 -9.16 3.36
N THR A 83 -0.16 -9.28 2.75
CA THR A 83 -1.14 -8.19 2.65
C THR A 83 -1.70 -7.82 4.03
N VAL A 84 -2.02 -8.80 4.87
CA VAL A 84 -2.49 -8.57 6.24
C VAL A 84 -1.42 -7.85 7.07
N VAL A 85 -0.17 -8.30 7.01
CA VAL A 85 0.94 -7.65 7.75
C VAL A 85 1.12 -6.21 7.31
N PHE A 86 1.09 -5.95 6.00
CA PHE A 86 1.16 -4.59 5.46
C PHE A 86 -0.03 -3.74 5.92
N GLY A 87 -1.25 -4.25 5.76
CA GLY A 87 -2.48 -3.55 6.15
C GLY A 87 -2.58 -3.31 7.66
N MET A 88 -2.08 -4.24 8.49
CA MET A 88 -1.99 -4.04 9.94
C MET A 88 -1.01 -2.92 10.30
N ALA A 89 0.12 -2.79 9.60
CA ALA A 89 1.05 -1.69 9.81
C ALA A 89 0.38 -0.34 9.49
N LEU A 90 -0.30 -0.22 8.34
CA LEU A 90 -1.10 0.95 7.99
C LEU A 90 -2.15 1.25 9.07
N THR A 91 -2.95 0.25 9.43
CA THR A 91 -4.03 0.38 10.41
C THR A 91 -3.50 0.85 11.77
N THR A 92 -2.36 0.33 12.22
CA THR A 92 -1.74 0.72 13.49
C THR A 92 -1.36 2.19 13.49
N VAL A 93 -0.70 2.66 12.42
CA VAL A 93 -0.30 4.08 12.29
C VAL A 93 -1.53 4.96 12.23
N TRP A 94 -2.50 4.65 11.37
CA TRP A 94 -3.72 5.45 11.22
C TRP A 94 -4.57 5.48 12.51
N THR A 95 -4.60 4.38 13.26
CA THR A 95 -5.27 4.32 14.56
C THR A 95 -4.59 5.25 15.58
N ALA A 96 -3.25 5.21 15.65
CA ALA A 96 -2.48 6.07 16.54
C ALA A 96 -2.65 7.55 16.18
N LEU A 97 -2.59 7.88 14.89
CA LEU A 97 -2.77 9.24 14.41
C LEU A 97 -4.19 9.76 14.65
N SER A 98 -5.21 8.94 14.42
CA SER A 98 -6.59 9.26 14.73
C SER A 98 -6.82 9.53 16.22
N ALA A 99 -6.15 8.77 17.09
CA ALA A 99 -6.18 9.03 18.54
C ALA A 99 -5.57 10.39 18.89
N LEU A 100 -4.47 10.76 18.22
CA LEU A 100 -3.81 12.06 18.43
C LEU A 100 -4.67 13.24 17.94
N VAL A 101 -5.38 13.07 16.82
CA VAL A 101 -6.24 14.15 16.27
C VAL A 101 -7.26 14.62 17.31
N GLY A 102 -7.87 13.71 18.06
CA GLY A 102 -8.80 14.09 19.13
C GLY A 102 -8.19 14.99 20.20
N GLN A 103 -6.87 14.91 20.40
CA GLN A 103 -6.12 15.71 21.37
C GLN A 103 -5.58 17.02 20.76
N VAL A 104 -5.31 17.04 19.45
CA VAL A 104 -4.57 18.12 18.76
C VAL A 104 -5.49 19.05 17.97
N MET A 105 -6.79 18.77 17.90
CA MET A 105 -7.78 19.57 17.15
C MET A 105 -7.80 21.06 17.54
N GLY A 106 -7.21 21.45 18.68
CA GLY A 106 -7.03 22.86 19.07
C GLY A 106 -5.86 23.58 18.37
N LEU A 107 -5.02 22.90 17.58
CA LEU A 107 -3.76 23.45 17.06
C LEU A 107 -3.77 23.86 15.58
N GLY A 108 -4.91 23.82 14.88
CA GLY A 108 -5.03 24.37 13.52
C GLY A 108 -4.23 23.64 12.43
N LEU A 109 -3.79 22.40 12.68
CA LEU A 109 -2.97 21.61 11.75
C LEU A 109 -3.75 20.94 10.60
N ALA A 110 -4.99 21.32 10.39
CA ALA A 110 -5.87 20.70 9.40
C ALA A 110 -5.76 21.30 7.98
N SER A 111 -4.72 22.03 7.67
CA SER A 111 -4.51 22.58 6.32
C SER A 111 -3.45 21.76 5.60
N GLY A 112 -3.86 20.58 5.06
CA GLY A 112 -2.83 19.86 4.43
C GLY A 112 -3.05 18.89 3.38
N VAL A 113 -2.87 19.26 2.37
CA VAL A 113 -2.75 18.74 1.03
C VAL A 113 -1.45 17.96 0.88
N PHE A 114 -1.49 16.94 0.02
CA PHE A 114 -0.38 16.30 -0.70
C PHE A 114 1.03 16.56 -0.12
N ASN A 115 1.67 15.52 0.36
CA ASN A 115 3.06 15.66 0.82
C ASN A 115 4.01 14.91 -0.16
N PRO A 116 4.52 15.59 -1.22
CA PRO A 116 5.39 14.99 -2.23
C PRO A 116 6.66 14.33 -1.63
N GLN A 117 7.08 14.80 -0.46
CA GLN A 117 8.23 14.24 0.25
C GLN A 117 7.95 12.81 0.73
N VAL A 118 6.70 12.50 1.08
CA VAL A 118 6.31 11.14 1.49
C VAL A 118 6.39 10.18 0.31
N ASP A 119 5.97 10.58 -0.88
CA ASP A 119 6.06 9.76 -2.09
C ASP A 119 7.50 9.37 -2.39
N VAL A 120 8.43 10.33 -2.24
CA VAL A 120 9.87 10.08 -2.39
C VAL A 120 10.36 9.09 -1.33
N VAL A 121 9.98 9.26 -0.06
CA VAL A 121 10.38 8.34 1.03
C VAL A 121 9.83 6.94 0.79
N VAL A 122 8.55 6.81 0.41
CA VAL A 122 7.94 5.51 0.08
C VAL A 122 8.64 4.88 -1.12
N GLY A 123 8.89 5.64 -2.18
CA GLY A 123 9.63 5.15 -3.35
C GLY A 123 11.04 4.67 -3.00
N LEU A 124 11.77 5.40 -2.15
CA LEU A 124 13.10 4.99 -1.67
C LEU A 124 13.03 3.70 -0.85
N THR A 125 12.03 3.53 0.03
CA THR A 125 11.85 2.28 0.79
C THR A 125 11.53 1.10 -0.13
N MET A 126 10.71 1.29 -1.17
CA MET A 126 10.43 0.27 -2.18
C MET A 126 11.71 -0.17 -2.91
N ILE A 127 12.52 0.78 -3.37
CA ILE A 127 13.80 0.50 -4.05
C ILE A 127 14.75 -0.22 -3.08
N GLY A 128 14.90 0.27 -1.86
CA GLY A 128 15.76 -0.34 -0.84
C GLY A 128 15.40 -1.81 -0.57
N VAL A 129 14.10 -2.09 -0.40
CA VAL A 129 13.60 -3.46 -0.20
C VAL A 129 13.81 -4.32 -1.44
N ALA A 130 13.56 -3.78 -2.65
CA ALA A 130 13.77 -4.51 -3.89
C ALA A 130 15.25 -4.90 -4.06
N LEU A 131 16.18 -3.95 -3.85
CA LEU A 131 17.62 -4.18 -3.92
C LEU A 131 18.08 -5.19 -2.89
N PHE A 132 17.58 -5.12 -1.64
CA PHE A 132 17.88 -6.10 -0.60
C PHE A 132 17.50 -7.52 -1.04
N TYR A 133 16.29 -7.73 -1.57
CA TYR A 133 15.88 -9.05 -2.04
C TYR A 133 16.61 -9.50 -3.31
N LEU A 134 16.99 -8.59 -4.19
CA LEU A 134 17.80 -8.92 -5.36
C LEU A 134 19.23 -9.32 -4.96
N TYR A 135 19.83 -8.61 -3.99
CA TYR A 135 21.15 -8.92 -3.45
C TYR A 135 21.16 -10.28 -2.74
N LYS A 136 20.24 -10.47 -1.79
CA LYS A 136 20.10 -11.74 -1.06
C LYS A 136 19.85 -12.96 -1.96
N SER A 137 19.26 -12.75 -3.15
CA SER A 137 19.07 -13.80 -4.13
C SER A 137 20.37 -14.21 -4.83
N LYS A 138 21.37 -13.32 -4.88
CA LYS A 138 22.69 -13.61 -5.48
C LYS A 138 23.62 -14.34 -4.51
N GLU A 139 23.51 -14.09 -3.21
CA GLU A 139 24.35 -14.75 -2.20
C GLU A 139 24.05 -16.26 -2.05
N LYS A 140 22.81 -16.68 -2.31
CA LYS A 140 22.46 -18.09 -2.40
C LYS A 140 22.78 -18.60 -3.82
N GLY A 141 24.07 -18.84 -4.08
CA GLY A 141 24.54 -19.49 -5.31
C GLY A 141 23.89 -20.87 -5.53
N PRO A 142 23.99 -21.42 -6.74
CA PRO A 142 23.34 -22.70 -7.10
C PRO A 142 23.81 -23.91 -6.28
N ASP A 143 24.90 -23.78 -5.51
CA ASP A 143 25.59 -24.91 -4.87
C ASP A 143 25.34 -25.04 -3.36
N ALA A 144 24.44 -24.27 -2.75
CA ALA A 144 24.31 -24.22 -1.30
C ALA A 144 23.44 -25.30 -0.65
N ASP A 145 22.71 -26.13 -1.42
CA ASP A 145 22.01 -27.30 -0.87
C ASP A 145 21.78 -28.35 -1.95
N GLY A 146 22.26 -29.57 -1.72
CA GLY A 146 22.12 -30.71 -2.61
C GLY A 146 20.64 -30.97 -2.94
N GLY A 147 20.24 -30.76 -4.17
CA GLY A 147 19.02 -31.29 -4.78
C GLY A 147 17.75 -30.48 -4.58
N GLY A 148 17.75 -29.33 -3.90
CA GLY A 148 16.60 -28.45 -3.79
C GLY A 148 16.70 -27.25 -4.73
N THR A 149 15.70 -27.02 -5.59
CA THR A 149 15.55 -25.77 -6.35
C THR A 149 15.82 -24.57 -5.46
N ALA A 150 16.79 -23.73 -5.82
CA ALA A 150 17.16 -22.52 -5.08
C ALA A 150 15.91 -21.68 -4.78
N VAL A 151 15.46 -21.79 -3.54
CA VAL A 151 14.20 -21.23 -3.06
C VAL A 151 14.45 -19.75 -2.81
N ALA A 152 13.98 -18.87 -3.69
CA ALA A 152 13.91 -17.46 -3.37
C ALA A 152 13.27 -17.29 -1.99
N SER A 153 13.99 -16.66 -1.07
CA SER A 153 13.47 -16.43 0.30
C SER A 153 12.18 -15.62 0.21
N ALA A 154 11.13 -16.13 0.85
CA ALA A 154 9.90 -15.39 1.03
C ALA A 154 10.19 -14.01 1.65
N PRO A 155 9.44 -12.96 1.32
CA PRO A 155 9.62 -11.64 1.92
C PRO A 155 9.58 -11.71 3.44
N ASP A 156 10.50 -11.01 4.09
CA ASP A 156 10.53 -10.88 5.54
C ASP A 156 9.34 -10.00 6.00
N PHE A 157 8.51 -10.54 6.86
CA PHE A 157 7.35 -9.82 7.41
C PHE A 157 7.75 -8.54 8.16
N LYS A 158 8.95 -8.46 8.75
CA LYS A 158 9.47 -7.23 9.35
C LYS A 158 9.64 -6.12 8.32
N LEU A 159 10.19 -6.45 7.15
CA LEU A 159 10.35 -5.47 6.06
C LEU A 159 9.00 -5.04 5.50
N ILE A 160 8.04 -5.97 5.39
CA ILE A 160 6.66 -5.64 4.98
C ILE A 160 6.02 -4.68 5.99
N TRP A 161 6.19 -4.94 7.29
CA TRP A 161 5.69 -4.06 8.36
C TRP A 161 6.31 -2.66 8.31
N ILE A 162 7.64 -2.57 8.21
CA ILE A 162 8.36 -1.28 8.10
C ILE A 162 7.87 -0.52 6.86
N HIS A 163 7.69 -1.21 5.74
CA HIS A 163 7.21 -0.61 4.50
C HIS A 163 5.77 -0.10 4.65
N GLY A 164 4.87 -0.88 5.27
CA GLY A 164 3.52 -0.45 5.57
C GLY A 164 3.47 0.76 6.51
N THR A 165 4.35 0.78 7.52
CA THR A 165 4.48 1.93 8.42
C THR A 165 4.89 3.20 7.64
N ALA A 166 5.84 3.11 6.72
CA ALA A 166 6.26 4.24 5.88
C ALA A 166 5.12 4.68 4.93
N ALA A 167 4.45 3.72 4.29
CA ALA A 167 3.35 3.98 3.35
C ALA A 167 2.12 4.61 4.04
N ALA A 168 1.94 4.40 5.34
CA ALA A 168 0.82 4.96 6.10
C ALA A 168 0.81 6.50 6.15
N PHE A 169 1.93 7.15 5.86
CA PHE A 169 2.07 8.60 5.76
C PHE A 169 1.85 9.13 4.33
N GLY A 170 1.45 8.27 3.39
CA GLY A 170 1.12 8.63 2.01
C GLY A 170 -0.14 9.51 1.88
N GLY A 171 -0.50 9.89 0.65
CA GLY A 171 -1.53 10.90 0.36
C GLY A 171 -2.86 10.72 1.10
N ASP A 172 -3.34 9.48 1.26
CA ASP A 172 -4.61 9.21 1.96
C ASP A 172 -4.55 9.31 3.49
N PHE A 173 -3.37 9.56 4.05
CA PHE A 173 -3.19 9.96 5.44
C PHE A 173 -4.12 11.15 5.83
N PHE A 174 -4.26 12.13 4.94
CA PHE A 174 -5.14 13.27 5.15
C PHE A 174 -6.61 12.90 5.19
N VAL A 175 -7.04 11.89 4.44
CA VAL A 175 -8.42 11.38 4.51
C VAL A 175 -8.71 10.86 5.92
N VAL A 176 -7.78 10.14 6.52
CA VAL A 176 -7.91 9.63 7.90
C VAL A 176 -7.96 10.78 8.90
N LEU A 177 -7.10 11.79 8.73
CA LEU A 177 -7.12 12.98 9.60
C LEU A 177 -8.43 13.75 9.47
N LEU A 178 -8.92 13.98 8.25
CA LEU A 178 -10.19 14.64 7.97
C LEU A 178 -11.36 13.88 8.59
N LEU A 179 -11.42 12.58 8.42
CA LEU A 179 -12.44 11.71 9.01
C LEU A 179 -12.40 11.79 10.55
N SER A 180 -11.20 11.77 11.13
CA SER A 180 -11.01 11.83 12.58
C SER A 180 -11.41 13.19 13.15
N ALA A 181 -11.04 14.28 12.47
CA ALA A 181 -11.43 15.63 12.80
C ALA A 181 -12.95 15.80 12.75
N THR A 182 -13.57 15.31 11.65
CA THR A 182 -15.03 15.35 11.49
C THR A 182 -15.72 14.51 12.58
N ALA A 183 -15.19 13.34 12.89
CA ALA A 183 -15.72 12.48 13.95
C ALA A 183 -15.71 13.18 15.32
N ALA A 184 -14.63 13.86 15.66
CA ALA A 184 -14.51 14.59 16.91
C ALA A 184 -15.54 15.71 17.04
N THR A 185 -15.96 16.33 15.92
CA THR A 185 -16.95 17.42 15.93
C THR A 185 -18.40 16.93 15.93
N ILE A 186 -18.74 15.93 15.10
CA ILE A 186 -20.12 15.48 14.90
C ILE A 186 -20.55 14.35 15.85
N SER A 187 -19.61 13.63 16.42
CA SER A 187 -19.84 12.49 17.30
C SER A 187 -18.85 12.47 18.48
N PRO A 188 -18.87 13.46 19.36
CA PRO A 188 -17.88 13.59 20.43
C PRO A 188 -17.86 12.41 21.42
N GLY A 189 -18.89 11.55 21.40
CA GLY A 189 -18.93 10.33 22.19
C GLY A 189 -18.18 9.14 21.57
N VAL A 190 -17.76 9.23 20.30
CA VAL A 190 -16.99 8.18 19.62
C VAL A 190 -15.51 8.50 19.72
N PRO A 191 -14.69 7.63 20.35
CA PRO A 191 -13.25 7.85 20.40
C PRO A 191 -12.65 7.92 18.99
N THR A 192 -11.84 8.93 18.71
CA THR A 192 -11.30 9.18 17.36
C THR A 192 -10.42 8.04 16.84
N PHE A 193 -9.75 7.28 17.71
CA PHE A 193 -8.95 6.11 17.28
C PHE A 193 -9.79 5.06 16.52
N VAL A 194 -11.11 4.99 16.78
CA VAL A 194 -12.03 4.08 16.08
C VAL A 194 -12.06 4.37 14.59
N VAL A 195 -11.87 5.64 14.21
CA VAL A 195 -11.82 6.06 12.80
C VAL A 195 -10.66 5.39 12.07
N GLY A 196 -9.43 5.54 12.57
CA GLY A 196 -8.25 4.93 11.96
C GLY A 196 -8.33 3.39 11.96
N LEU A 197 -8.86 2.80 13.03
CA LEU A 197 -9.05 1.36 13.14
C LEU A 197 -10.05 0.84 12.10
N LEU A 198 -11.21 1.44 11.96
CA LEU A 198 -12.24 1.03 11.01
C LEU A 198 -11.81 1.27 9.57
N PHE A 199 -11.26 2.44 9.28
CA PHE A 199 -10.76 2.79 7.95
C PHE A 199 -9.65 1.82 7.51
N GLY A 200 -8.63 1.62 8.33
CA GLY A 200 -7.50 0.75 8.02
C GLY A 200 -7.91 -0.72 7.87
N THR A 201 -8.79 -1.22 8.75
CA THR A 201 -9.30 -2.60 8.67
C THR A 201 -10.12 -2.79 7.40
N ALA A 202 -11.02 -1.85 7.08
CA ALA A 202 -11.85 -1.91 5.88
C ALA A 202 -11.00 -1.84 4.61
N SER A 203 -10.01 -0.94 4.56
CA SER A 203 -9.05 -0.84 3.47
C SER A 203 -8.26 -2.13 3.28
N THR A 204 -7.77 -2.72 4.36
CA THR A 204 -7.04 -4.00 4.32
C THR A 204 -7.91 -5.14 3.77
N LEU A 205 -9.18 -5.24 4.19
CA LEU A 205 -10.11 -6.22 3.66
C LEU A 205 -10.34 -6.05 2.15
N ALA A 206 -10.50 -4.82 1.69
CA ALA A 206 -10.67 -4.52 0.28
C ALA A 206 -9.39 -4.87 -0.53
N GLN A 207 -8.22 -4.52 -0.03
CA GLN A 207 -6.93 -4.87 -0.66
C GLN A 207 -6.71 -6.39 -0.74
N LEU A 208 -7.18 -7.16 0.26
CA LEU A 208 -7.14 -8.62 0.19
C LEU A 208 -7.91 -9.16 -1.02
N VAL A 209 -9.06 -8.58 -1.35
CA VAL A 209 -9.82 -8.97 -2.56
C VAL A 209 -8.99 -8.70 -3.81
N ILE A 210 -8.41 -7.51 -3.92
CA ILE A 210 -7.56 -7.12 -5.06
C ILE A 210 -6.35 -8.05 -5.19
N VAL A 211 -5.65 -8.30 -4.09
CA VAL A 211 -4.49 -9.20 -4.08
C VAL A 211 -4.89 -10.63 -4.48
N LEU A 212 -6.00 -11.14 -3.98
CA LEU A 212 -6.49 -12.47 -4.35
C LEU A 212 -6.83 -12.58 -5.85
N LEU A 213 -7.45 -11.53 -6.41
CA LEU A 213 -7.76 -11.48 -7.85
C LEU A 213 -6.47 -11.39 -8.68
N ALA A 214 -5.55 -10.50 -8.32
CA ALA A 214 -4.27 -10.34 -8.98
C ALA A 214 -3.43 -11.63 -8.89
N TYR A 215 -3.33 -12.23 -7.71
CA TYR A 215 -2.59 -13.46 -7.49
C TYR A 215 -3.16 -14.63 -8.32
N ARG A 216 -4.47 -14.84 -8.30
CA ARG A 216 -5.12 -15.91 -9.09
C ARG A 216 -4.99 -15.68 -10.59
N GLY A 217 -5.14 -14.44 -11.06
CA GLY A 217 -4.99 -14.08 -12.46
C GLY A 217 -3.56 -14.29 -12.96
N LEU A 218 -2.57 -13.80 -12.23
CA LEU A 218 -1.15 -13.91 -12.58
C LEU A 218 -0.63 -15.35 -12.48
N ILE A 219 -0.96 -16.08 -11.40
CA ILE A 219 -0.47 -17.46 -11.21
C ILE A 219 -1.07 -18.44 -12.21
N LYS A 220 -2.35 -18.33 -12.53
CA LYS A 220 -2.94 -19.17 -13.58
C LYS A 220 -2.29 -18.95 -14.94
N SER A 221 -1.79 -17.75 -15.19
CA SER A 221 -1.17 -17.36 -16.47
C SER A 221 0.32 -17.72 -16.53
N VAL A 222 0.99 -17.84 -15.37
CA VAL A 222 2.45 -18.04 -15.29
C VAL A 222 2.76 -19.36 -14.61
N LYS A 223 3.20 -20.34 -15.41
CA LYS A 223 3.53 -21.70 -14.94
C LYS A 223 4.85 -21.79 -14.14
N GLN A 224 5.60 -20.71 -14.01
CA GLN A 224 6.91 -20.68 -13.37
C GLN A 224 6.91 -19.79 -12.13
N PRO A 225 6.81 -20.34 -10.90
CA PRO A 225 6.77 -19.56 -9.66
C PRO A 225 7.96 -18.62 -9.49
N GLN A 226 9.16 -19.06 -9.88
CA GLN A 226 10.38 -18.27 -9.79
C GLN A 226 10.32 -16.99 -10.65
N LEU A 227 9.69 -17.07 -11.82
CA LEU A 227 9.49 -15.92 -12.71
C LEU A 227 8.60 -14.87 -12.05
N LEU A 228 7.54 -15.29 -11.34
CA LEU A 228 6.67 -14.38 -10.59
C LEU A 228 7.41 -13.69 -9.43
N VAL A 229 8.18 -14.46 -8.66
CA VAL A 229 8.96 -13.92 -7.54
C VAL A 229 9.96 -12.87 -8.01
N ASN A 230 10.70 -13.13 -9.07
CA ASN A 230 11.67 -12.19 -9.61
C ASN A 230 10.99 -10.98 -10.28
N ALA A 231 9.86 -11.20 -10.96
CA ALA A 231 9.05 -10.11 -11.51
C ALA A 231 8.50 -9.21 -10.39
N GLY A 232 8.04 -9.78 -9.25
CA GLY A 232 7.59 -9.00 -8.09
C GLY A 232 8.67 -8.10 -7.50
N LYS A 233 9.93 -8.61 -7.38
CA LYS A 233 11.07 -7.78 -6.94
C LYS A 233 11.37 -6.64 -7.90
N LEU A 234 11.34 -6.92 -9.21
CA LEU A 234 11.56 -5.91 -10.23
C LEU A 234 10.40 -4.90 -10.31
N SER A 235 9.16 -5.36 -10.13
CA SER A 235 7.99 -4.47 -10.05
C SER A 235 8.12 -3.51 -8.88
N LEU A 236 8.56 -3.98 -7.72
CA LEU A 236 8.80 -3.12 -6.56
C LEU A 236 9.88 -2.05 -6.85
N LEU A 237 10.92 -2.42 -7.61
CA LEU A 237 11.96 -1.47 -8.04
C LEU A 237 11.40 -0.41 -9.01
N PHE A 238 10.66 -0.84 -10.04
CA PHE A 238 10.10 0.06 -11.06
C PHE A 238 9.05 1.01 -10.48
N LEU A 239 8.16 0.47 -9.64
CA LEU A 239 7.14 1.26 -8.97
C LEU A 239 7.74 2.21 -7.94
N GLY A 240 8.81 1.81 -7.24
CA GLY A 240 9.55 2.71 -6.38
C GLY A 240 10.18 3.89 -7.15
N ALA A 241 10.75 3.64 -8.33
CA ALA A 241 11.25 4.71 -9.19
C ALA A 241 10.12 5.61 -9.72
N PHE A 242 8.96 5.02 -10.06
CA PHE A 242 7.76 5.76 -10.43
C PHE A 242 7.27 6.68 -9.30
N MET A 243 7.22 6.19 -8.05
CA MET A 243 6.84 6.97 -6.88
C MET A 243 7.76 8.16 -6.64
N ILE A 244 9.08 7.97 -6.76
CA ILE A 244 10.04 9.07 -6.65
C ILE A 244 9.78 10.11 -7.74
N GLY A 245 9.59 9.66 -8.98
CA GLY A 245 9.28 10.54 -10.12
C GLY A 245 7.98 11.33 -9.89
N LEU A 246 6.94 10.68 -9.36
CA LEU A 246 5.67 11.30 -9.05
C LEU A 246 5.81 12.35 -7.94
N GLY A 247 6.49 12.02 -6.85
CA GLY A 247 6.75 12.95 -5.75
C GLY A 247 7.56 14.18 -6.20
N ILE A 248 8.59 13.99 -7.04
CA ILE A 248 9.35 15.10 -7.63
C ILE A 248 8.45 15.96 -8.52
N TYR A 249 7.64 15.34 -9.38
CA TYR A 249 6.70 16.05 -10.26
C TYR A 249 5.75 16.94 -9.46
N TYR A 250 5.12 16.39 -8.44
CA TYR A 250 4.20 17.16 -7.58
C TYR A 250 4.91 18.26 -6.79
N TYR A 251 6.14 18.01 -6.31
CA TYR A 251 6.93 19.05 -5.65
C TYR A 251 7.19 20.24 -6.57
N LEU A 252 7.56 19.98 -7.84
CA LEU A 252 7.86 21.03 -8.81
C LEU A 252 6.61 21.76 -9.34
N THR A 253 5.44 21.13 -9.30
CA THR A 253 4.19 21.72 -9.80
C THR A 253 3.34 22.38 -8.72
N SER A 254 3.64 22.15 -7.45
CA SER A 254 2.96 22.77 -6.30
C SER A 254 3.64 24.05 -5.79
N THR A 255 4.80 24.40 -6.34
CA THR A 255 5.48 25.69 -6.14
C THR A 255 5.12 26.68 -7.21
#